data_5380fd1a038a6a5299e43ec1cd7b6935
#
_entry.id   5380fd1a038a6a5299e43ec1cd7b6935
#
_cell.length_a   1.000
_cell.length_b   1.000
_cell.length_c   1.000
_cell.angle_alpha   90.00
_cell.angle_beta   90.00
_cell.angle_gamma   90.00
#
_symmetry.space_group_name_H-M   'P 1'
#
loop_
_entity.id
_entity.type
_entity.pdbx_description
1 polymer ?
#
loop_
_entity_poly.entity_id
_entity_poly.type
_entity_poly.pdbx_seq_one_letter_code
_entity_poly.pdbx_strand_id
1 'polypeptide(L)'
;MKHLLFLSSLKFSTLVFLGFGCVLAHGQNETQMYAIVDSVDQNRLASDIKTLAEFGTRHTLSDTVSDVRGIGAARRWIKAEFDKISAQCGGCLDVFYQKSLVKKGTNGRIFEDVWVVNVVAVQKGTRNPNNYIIMSGDIDSRISDPNNAIDDAPGANDNASGMAGALEAARVLSQYSFNNSVVYAGLSGEEQGLFGGKGLAEYAKEQQWNIIGVLNNDMIGNTQGIDGVKDNRSFRIFSEPTPVTETQQQRRARRFYGGEVDGVSRQLARYVYQTTVDYMPEMNPMMIYRLDRFGRGGHHRPFNDAGFAGIRIMEAHENYNQQHQDLRIENGINYGDRLEHVDMAYVKKLTAVNAINLAQLAAAPLAPETVAISGMVAPSTTLSWSAVDGAVAYRAYWRDTTQPHWQYSRIVTEGTQVTLEGIVIDNFLFGVAAIGPNGHESLVQFPNKVLR
;
A
#
# COMPACT_ATOMS: atom_id res chain seq x y z
N MET A 1 38.68 38.96 -52.42
CA MET A 1 37.98 37.79 -53.00
C MET A 1 37.68 36.83 -51.86
N LYS A 2 36.47 36.94 -51.33
CA LYS A 2 35.26 36.14 -51.50
C LYS A 2 35.37 34.73 -50.89
N HIS A 3 34.59 34.57 -49.81
CA HIS A 3 33.80 33.42 -49.34
C HIS A 3 34.54 32.19 -48.76
N LEU A 4 34.33 31.88 -47.47
CA LEU A 4 33.23 31.01 -47.00
C LEU A 4 33.09 31.09 -45.49
N LEU A 5 32.08 31.78 -45.02
CA LEU A 5 31.39 31.52 -43.73
C LEU A 5 30.11 30.80 -44.10
N PHE A 6 29.86 29.64 -43.53
CA PHE A 6 28.51 29.17 -43.11
C PHE A 6 28.57 27.66 -42.80
N LEU A 7 27.97 27.34 -41.66
CA LEU A 7 27.52 26.02 -41.18
C LEU A 7 28.23 25.51 -39.92
N SER A 8 27.85 26.06 -38.79
CA SER A 8 27.92 25.36 -37.50
C SER A 8 26.92 25.98 -36.48
N SER A 9 25.63 25.98 -36.79
CA SER A 9 24.61 26.46 -35.82
C SER A 9 23.30 25.66 -35.83
N LEU A 10 23.36 24.33 -35.94
CA LEU A 10 22.12 23.52 -35.91
C LEU A 10 22.19 22.24 -35.09
N LYS A 11 23.07 22.11 -34.12
CA LYS A 11 23.08 20.94 -33.21
C LYS A 11 22.90 21.27 -31.73
N PHE A 12 22.68 22.52 -31.33
CA PHE A 12 22.57 22.89 -29.93
C PHE A 12 21.14 23.04 -29.40
N SER A 13 20.12 23.07 -30.28
CA SER A 13 18.72 23.31 -29.87
C SER A 13 17.95 22.09 -29.42
N THR A 14 18.37 20.87 -29.79
CA THR A 14 17.60 19.64 -29.47
C THR A 14 17.92 19.07 -28.11
N LEU A 15 19.12 19.29 -27.57
CA LEU A 15 19.51 18.80 -26.22
C LEU A 15 18.88 19.61 -25.07
N VAL A 16 18.61 20.90 -25.31
CA VAL A 16 18.01 21.79 -24.27
C VAL A 16 16.52 21.49 -24.08
N PHE A 17 15.82 21.01 -25.12
CA PHE A 17 14.37 20.70 -25.00
C PHE A 17 14.06 19.41 -24.22
N LEU A 18 14.91 18.39 -24.31
CA LEU A 18 14.73 17.15 -23.54
C LEU A 18 15.03 17.32 -22.05
N GLY A 19 16.05 18.12 -21.70
CA GLY A 19 16.35 18.46 -20.31
C GLY A 19 15.25 19.32 -19.65
N PHE A 20 14.68 20.26 -20.38
CA PHE A 20 13.58 21.10 -19.89
C PHE A 20 12.27 20.34 -19.71
N GLY A 21 11.96 19.38 -20.58
CA GLY A 21 10.77 18.53 -20.46
C GLY A 21 10.80 17.64 -19.22
N CYS A 22 11.96 17.07 -18.88
CA CYS A 22 12.11 16.20 -17.71
C CYS A 22 12.04 16.99 -16.38
N VAL A 23 12.57 18.21 -16.35
CA VAL A 23 12.50 19.10 -15.16
C VAL A 23 11.07 19.60 -14.94
N LEU A 24 10.34 19.96 -16.00
CA LEU A 24 8.93 20.40 -15.90
C LEU A 24 8.01 19.26 -15.47
N ALA A 25 8.21 18.04 -15.96
CA ALA A 25 7.44 16.87 -15.60
C ALA A 25 7.66 16.48 -14.11
N HIS A 26 8.89 16.57 -13.63
CA HIS A 26 9.20 16.32 -12.21
C HIS A 26 8.50 17.32 -11.28
N GLY A 27 8.54 18.61 -11.60
CA GLY A 27 7.84 19.64 -10.83
C GLY A 27 6.32 19.50 -10.83
N GLN A 28 5.70 18.95 -11.89
CA GLN A 28 4.26 18.67 -11.92
C GLN A 28 3.88 17.52 -10.99
N ASN A 29 4.68 16.47 -10.95
CA ASN A 29 4.48 15.34 -10.04
C ASN A 29 4.56 15.79 -8.57
N GLU A 30 5.60 16.52 -8.20
CA GLU A 30 5.76 17.05 -6.85
C GLU A 30 4.56 17.90 -6.42
N THR A 31 4.12 18.82 -7.26
CA THR A 31 2.95 19.68 -6.99
C THR A 31 1.69 18.83 -6.77
N GLN A 32 1.47 17.78 -7.57
CA GLN A 32 0.33 16.89 -7.41
C GLN A 32 0.38 16.12 -6.10
N MET A 33 1.54 15.59 -5.71
CA MET A 33 1.67 14.82 -4.46
C MET A 33 1.39 15.71 -3.23
N TYR A 34 1.92 16.91 -3.17
CA TYR A 34 1.60 17.86 -2.09
C TYR A 34 0.12 18.25 -2.09
N ALA A 35 -0.50 18.47 -3.25
CA ALA A 35 -1.93 18.74 -3.34
C ALA A 35 -2.78 17.58 -2.82
N ILE A 36 -2.37 16.32 -3.03
CA ILE A 36 -3.02 15.13 -2.49
C ILE A 36 -2.89 15.11 -0.96
N VAL A 37 -1.71 15.37 -0.39
CA VAL A 37 -1.48 15.44 1.07
C VAL A 37 -2.39 16.48 1.70
N ASP A 38 -2.45 17.69 1.14
CA ASP A 38 -3.24 18.80 1.66
C ASP A 38 -4.75 18.55 1.56
N SER A 39 -5.18 17.77 0.55
CA SER A 39 -6.60 17.47 0.29
C SER A 39 -7.23 16.50 1.27
N VAL A 40 -6.45 15.80 2.09
CA VAL A 40 -6.98 14.88 3.12
C VAL A 40 -7.66 15.68 4.23
N ASP A 41 -8.95 15.45 4.45
CA ASP A 41 -9.77 16.21 5.39
C ASP A 41 -9.92 15.49 6.74
N GLN A 42 -9.30 16.07 7.78
CA GLN A 42 -9.37 15.56 9.15
C GLN A 42 -10.79 15.53 9.71
N ASN A 43 -11.63 16.50 9.34
CA ASN A 43 -13.01 16.57 9.88
C ASN A 43 -13.87 15.47 9.26
N ARG A 44 -13.66 15.16 7.98
CA ARG A 44 -14.33 14.04 7.34
C ARG A 44 -13.90 12.71 7.97
N LEU A 45 -12.61 12.49 8.16
CA LEU A 45 -12.10 11.30 8.85
C LEU A 45 -12.72 11.14 10.24
N ALA A 46 -12.79 12.23 11.03
CA ALA A 46 -13.41 12.22 12.35
C ALA A 46 -14.91 11.87 12.29
N SER A 47 -15.64 12.41 11.31
CA SER A 47 -17.06 12.10 11.10
C SER A 47 -17.27 10.64 10.70
N ASP A 48 -16.44 10.12 9.79
CA ASP A 48 -16.56 8.75 9.29
C ASP A 48 -16.21 7.72 10.40
N ILE A 49 -15.14 7.94 11.17
CA ILE A 49 -14.78 7.10 12.33
C ILE A 49 -15.89 7.12 13.37
N LYS A 50 -16.43 8.30 13.69
CA LYS A 50 -17.55 8.43 14.63
C LYS A 50 -18.76 7.62 14.17
N THR A 51 -19.16 7.75 12.91
CA THR A 51 -20.31 7.02 12.36
C THR A 51 -20.09 5.50 12.42
N LEU A 52 -18.89 5.02 12.06
CA LEU A 52 -18.55 3.60 12.17
C LEU A 52 -18.60 3.10 13.61
N ALA A 53 -18.09 3.88 14.58
CA ALA A 53 -18.13 3.52 16.00
C ALA A 53 -19.58 3.51 16.56
N GLU A 54 -20.45 4.38 16.07
CA GLU A 54 -21.85 4.50 16.51
C GLU A 54 -22.74 3.34 16.05
N PHE A 55 -22.29 2.45 15.15
CA PHE A 55 -23.00 1.19 14.88
C PHE A 55 -22.94 0.18 16.03
N GLY A 56 -22.36 0.55 17.17
CA GLY A 56 -22.29 -0.21 18.41
C GLY A 56 -21.30 -1.36 18.32
N THR A 57 -21.64 -2.42 17.63
CA THR A 57 -20.71 -3.50 17.25
C THR A 57 -20.70 -3.70 15.74
N ARG A 58 -19.54 -4.01 15.19
CA ARG A 58 -19.39 -4.44 13.79
C ARG A 58 -18.83 -5.85 13.71
N HIS A 59 -18.99 -6.65 14.77
CA HIS A 59 -18.58 -8.05 14.77
C HIS A 59 -19.08 -8.79 13.54
N THR A 60 -18.26 -9.63 12.93
CA THR A 60 -18.58 -10.34 11.67
C THR A 60 -19.91 -11.10 11.71
N LEU A 61 -20.29 -11.65 12.87
CA LEU A 61 -21.54 -12.37 13.09
C LEU A 61 -22.61 -11.51 13.80
N SER A 62 -22.46 -10.17 13.86
CA SER A 62 -23.49 -9.28 14.41
C SER A 62 -24.64 -9.07 13.42
N ASP A 63 -25.64 -8.29 13.84
CA ASP A 63 -26.85 -8.00 13.06
C ASP A 63 -26.52 -7.51 11.63
N THR A 64 -27.16 -8.15 10.65
CA THR A 64 -27.03 -7.81 9.23
C THR A 64 -28.25 -7.08 8.66
N VAL A 65 -29.35 -6.95 9.43
CA VAL A 65 -30.63 -6.41 8.99
C VAL A 65 -30.84 -4.98 9.46
N SER A 66 -30.50 -4.66 10.71
CA SER A 66 -30.66 -3.33 11.31
C SER A 66 -29.93 -2.25 10.47
N ASP A 67 -30.55 -1.08 10.33
CA ASP A 67 -29.94 0.06 9.64
C ASP A 67 -29.08 0.95 10.55
N VAL A 68 -29.12 0.72 11.86
CA VAL A 68 -28.46 1.56 12.85
C VAL A 68 -27.45 0.82 13.72
N ARG A 69 -27.36 -0.52 13.60
CA ARG A 69 -26.47 -1.33 14.42
C ARG A 69 -25.95 -2.54 13.63
N GLY A 70 -24.75 -2.98 13.98
CA GLY A 70 -24.17 -4.21 13.47
C GLY A 70 -23.42 -4.06 12.14
N ILE A 71 -22.81 -5.17 11.73
CA ILE A 71 -21.97 -5.23 10.52
C ILE A 71 -22.76 -4.92 9.24
N GLY A 72 -24.07 -5.25 9.20
CA GLY A 72 -24.93 -4.96 8.05
C GLY A 72 -25.12 -3.47 7.82
N ALA A 73 -25.39 -2.70 8.90
CA ALA A 73 -25.50 -1.24 8.85
C ALA A 73 -24.20 -0.60 8.35
N ALA A 74 -23.06 -1.02 8.91
CA ALA A 74 -21.75 -0.51 8.52
C ALA A 74 -21.45 -0.76 7.03
N ARG A 75 -21.69 -1.97 6.51
CA ARG A 75 -21.49 -2.33 5.09
C ARG A 75 -22.33 -1.47 4.16
N ARG A 76 -23.62 -1.25 4.49
CA ARG A 76 -24.52 -0.41 3.70
C ARG A 76 -24.08 1.05 3.70
N TRP A 77 -23.67 1.57 4.86
CA TRP A 77 -23.19 2.92 4.99
C TRP A 77 -21.90 3.14 4.20
N ILE A 78 -20.90 2.25 4.32
CA ILE A 78 -19.63 2.32 3.56
C ILE A 78 -19.92 2.31 2.05
N LYS A 79 -20.82 1.41 1.60
CA LYS A 79 -21.19 1.38 0.18
C LYS A 79 -21.82 2.69 -0.26
N ALA A 80 -22.72 3.25 0.54
CA ALA A 80 -23.37 4.52 0.22
C ALA A 80 -22.37 5.69 0.17
N GLU A 81 -21.33 5.70 1.03
CA GLU A 81 -20.27 6.70 0.96
C GLU A 81 -19.43 6.57 -0.33
N PHE A 82 -19.05 5.34 -0.74
CA PHE A 82 -18.38 5.13 -2.03
C PHE A 82 -19.29 5.51 -3.21
N ASP A 83 -20.58 5.20 -3.16
CA ASP A 83 -21.55 5.60 -4.20
C ASP A 83 -21.66 7.13 -4.30
N LYS A 84 -21.66 7.86 -3.18
CA LYS A 84 -21.63 9.33 -3.15
C LYS A 84 -20.34 9.89 -3.76
N ILE A 85 -19.19 9.32 -3.43
CA ILE A 85 -17.90 9.71 -4.02
C ILE A 85 -17.95 9.47 -5.54
N SER A 86 -18.45 8.30 -5.97
CA SER A 86 -18.61 7.96 -7.37
C SER A 86 -19.50 8.97 -8.11
N ALA A 87 -20.62 9.35 -7.51
CA ALA A 87 -21.52 10.36 -8.10
C ALA A 87 -20.84 11.74 -8.25
N GLN A 88 -20.01 12.14 -7.27
CA GLN A 88 -19.29 13.42 -7.30
C GLN A 88 -18.21 13.49 -8.40
N CYS A 89 -17.64 12.36 -8.78
CA CYS A 89 -16.66 12.27 -9.87
C CYS A 89 -17.26 11.81 -11.21
N GLY A 90 -18.60 11.85 -11.37
CA GLY A 90 -19.26 11.47 -12.61
C GLY A 90 -19.31 9.97 -12.88
N GLY A 91 -19.33 9.13 -11.85
CA GLY A 91 -19.39 7.67 -11.97
C GLY A 91 -18.03 7.01 -12.13
N CYS A 92 -16.97 7.61 -11.57
CA CYS A 92 -15.61 7.13 -11.74
C CYS A 92 -15.27 5.87 -10.93
N LEU A 93 -16.09 5.49 -9.92
CA LEU A 93 -15.91 4.30 -9.11
C LEU A 93 -16.96 3.25 -9.48
N ASP A 94 -16.51 2.02 -9.71
CA ASP A 94 -17.35 0.81 -9.78
C ASP A 94 -17.47 0.22 -8.38
N VAL A 95 -18.65 0.31 -7.75
CA VAL A 95 -18.86 -0.04 -6.33
C VAL A 95 -19.74 -1.28 -6.20
N PHE A 96 -19.20 -2.34 -5.58
CA PHE A 96 -19.90 -3.61 -5.44
C PHE A 96 -19.60 -4.32 -4.13
N TYR A 97 -20.44 -5.33 -3.81
CA TYR A 97 -20.20 -6.28 -2.73
C TYR A 97 -19.51 -7.53 -3.25
N GLN A 98 -18.33 -7.84 -2.72
CA GLN A 98 -17.72 -9.16 -2.88
C GLN A 98 -18.12 -10.02 -1.67
N LYS A 99 -18.63 -11.24 -1.90
CA LYS A 99 -19.21 -12.10 -0.86
C LYS A 99 -18.56 -13.48 -0.86
N SER A 100 -18.25 -13.97 0.33
CA SER A 100 -17.76 -15.33 0.55
C SER A 100 -18.52 -16.01 1.69
N LEU A 101 -18.99 -17.24 1.49
CA LEU A 101 -19.67 -18.02 2.53
C LEU A 101 -18.63 -18.73 3.38
N VAL A 102 -18.61 -18.44 4.67
CA VAL A 102 -17.78 -19.16 5.66
C VAL A 102 -18.67 -20.09 6.48
N LYS A 103 -18.31 -21.36 6.51
CA LYS A 103 -19.10 -22.39 7.19
C LYS A 103 -18.82 -22.41 8.68
N LYS A 104 -19.86 -22.69 9.46
CA LYS A 104 -19.77 -23.00 10.88
C LYS A 104 -18.64 -23.98 11.17
N GLY A 105 -17.83 -23.69 12.17
CA GLY A 105 -16.74 -24.57 12.60
C GLY A 105 -15.48 -24.49 11.72
N THR A 106 -15.40 -23.57 10.76
CA THR A 106 -14.15 -23.31 10.02
C THR A 106 -13.00 -23.01 10.97
N ASN A 107 -13.28 -22.30 12.05
CA ASN A 107 -12.42 -22.16 13.24
C ASN A 107 -13.28 -21.91 14.48
N GLY A 108 -12.65 -21.75 15.65
CA GLY A 108 -13.34 -21.55 16.93
C GLY A 108 -14.13 -20.23 17.07
N ARG A 109 -14.00 -19.31 16.11
CA ARG A 109 -14.67 -17.99 16.11
C ARG A 109 -15.86 -17.93 15.14
N ILE A 110 -16.12 -19.00 14.37
CA ILE A 110 -17.24 -19.12 13.43
C ILE A 110 -18.24 -20.14 13.97
N PHE A 111 -19.21 -19.68 14.75
CA PHE A 111 -20.19 -20.53 15.44
C PHE A 111 -21.48 -20.75 14.65
N GLU A 112 -21.64 -20.11 13.50
CA GLU A 112 -22.72 -20.33 12.53
C GLU A 112 -22.24 -20.06 11.10
N ASP A 113 -23.02 -20.47 10.08
CA ASP A 113 -22.73 -20.12 8.69
C ASP A 113 -22.88 -18.62 8.50
N VAL A 114 -21.87 -17.95 7.94
CA VAL A 114 -21.88 -16.49 7.78
C VAL A 114 -21.42 -16.07 6.39
N TRP A 115 -22.14 -15.12 5.80
CA TRP A 115 -21.68 -14.42 4.62
C TRP A 115 -20.74 -13.28 5.03
N VAL A 116 -19.45 -13.48 4.76
CA VAL A 116 -18.46 -12.39 4.85
C VAL A 116 -18.61 -11.52 3.60
N VAL A 117 -18.93 -10.25 3.79
CA VAL A 117 -19.23 -9.31 2.71
C VAL A 117 -18.27 -8.15 2.77
N ASN A 118 -17.43 -8.03 1.77
CA ASN A 118 -16.56 -6.89 1.53
C ASN A 118 -17.29 -5.82 0.72
N VAL A 119 -16.91 -4.56 0.92
CA VAL A 119 -17.33 -3.43 0.09
C VAL A 119 -16.13 -2.98 -0.73
N VAL A 120 -16.25 -3.05 -2.05
CA VAL A 120 -15.14 -2.78 -2.96
C VAL A 120 -15.51 -1.64 -3.90
N ALA A 121 -14.65 -0.65 -4.02
CA ALA A 121 -14.76 0.45 -4.99
C ALA A 121 -13.52 0.45 -5.89
N VAL A 122 -13.72 0.40 -7.20
CA VAL A 122 -12.66 0.33 -8.21
C VAL A 122 -12.66 1.60 -9.05
N GLN A 123 -11.59 2.37 -8.97
CA GLN A 123 -11.28 3.45 -9.90
C GLN A 123 -10.45 2.87 -11.04
N LYS A 124 -11.05 2.72 -12.22
CA LYS A 124 -10.38 2.09 -13.36
C LYS A 124 -9.27 2.94 -13.95
N GLY A 125 -8.14 2.31 -14.20
CA GLY A 125 -7.02 2.89 -14.90
C GLY A 125 -7.33 3.14 -16.38
N THR A 126 -6.76 4.21 -16.93
CA THR A 126 -7.02 4.63 -18.31
C THR A 126 -6.16 3.90 -19.34
N ARG A 127 -4.99 3.40 -18.93
CA ARG A 127 -4.04 2.71 -19.81
C ARG A 127 -3.95 1.22 -19.54
N ASN A 128 -3.85 0.86 -18.26
CA ASN A 128 -3.64 -0.51 -17.81
C ASN A 128 -4.75 -0.90 -16.79
N PRO A 129 -6.02 -1.01 -17.19
CA PRO A 129 -7.13 -1.21 -16.27
C PRO A 129 -7.09 -2.54 -15.51
N ASN A 130 -6.30 -3.51 -15.95
CA ASN A 130 -6.13 -4.82 -15.28
C ASN A 130 -4.98 -4.85 -14.27
N ASN A 131 -4.26 -3.74 -14.10
CA ASN A 131 -3.25 -3.59 -13.06
C ASN A 131 -3.85 -2.85 -11.88
N TYR A 132 -3.75 -3.41 -10.68
CA TYR A 132 -4.46 -2.91 -9.50
C TYR A 132 -3.51 -2.61 -8.35
N ILE A 133 -3.74 -1.48 -7.69
CA ILE A 133 -3.17 -1.17 -6.38
C ILE A 133 -4.31 -1.06 -5.40
N ILE A 134 -4.23 -1.76 -4.26
CA ILE A 134 -5.31 -1.87 -3.30
C ILE A 134 -4.95 -1.16 -2.00
N MET A 135 -5.84 -0.30 -1.49
CA MET A 135 -5.87 0.13 -0.10
C MET A 135 -7.03 -0.54 0.60
N SER A 136 -6.79 -1.11 1.77
CA SER A 136 -7.85 -1.73 2.56
C SER A 136 -7.84 -1.27 4.01
N GLY A 137 -9.04 -1.24 4.60
CA GLY A 137 -9.30 -1.17 6.02
C GLY A 137 -10.35 -2.21 6.40
N ASP A 138 -10.45 -2.57 7.68
CA ASP A 138 -11.36 -3.62 8.12
C ASP A 138 -12.70 -3.01 8.55
N ILE A 139 -13.80 -3.65 8.19
CA ILE A 139 -15.15 -3.21 8.57
C ILE A 139 -15.48 -3.66 9.99
N ASP A 140 -15.08 -4.90 10.32
CA ASP A 140 -15.43 -5.52 11.58
C ASP A 140 -14.65 -4.98 12.78
N SER A 141 -15.18 -5.23 13.96
CA SER A 141 -14.61 -4.88 15.26
C SER A 141 -14.98 -5.94 16.30
N ARG A 142 -14.26 -5.97 17.42
CA ARG A 142 -14.56 -6.86 18.55
C ARG A 142 -14.15 -6.28 19.89
N ILE A 143 -14.65 -6.91 20.96
CA ILE A 143 -14.19 -6.72 22.33
C ILE A 143 -13.26 -7.88 22.76
N SER A 144 -13.05 -8.05 24.08
CA SER A 144 -12.12 -9.07 24.61
C SER A 144 -12.54 -10.49 24.24
N ASP A 145 -13.82 -10.82 24.33
CA ASP A 145 -14.35 -12.08 23.81
C ASP A 145 -14.54 -12.02 22.28
N PRO A 146 -13.73 -12.74 21.49
CA PRO A 146 -13.83 -12.74 20.04
C PRO A 146 -15.09 -13.40 19.48
N ASN A 147 -15.93 -14.01 20.35
CA ASN A 147 -17.21 -14.61 19.96
C ASN A 147 -18.41 -13.76 20.38
N ASN A 148 -18.20 -12.65 21.09
CA ASN A 148 -19.29 -11.76 21.48
C ASN A 148 -19.70 -10.84 20.33
N ALA A 149 -20.80 -11.17 19.67
CA ALA A 149 -21.36 -10.44 18.54
C ALA A 149 -22.45 -9.42 18.94
N ILE A 150 -22.69 -9.22 20.24
CA ILE A 150 -23.86 -8.49 20.78
C ILE A 150 -23.45 -7.20 21.48
N ASP A 151 -22.48 -7.25 22.39
CA ASP A 151 -22.07 -6.11 23.19
C ASP A 151 -21.36 -5.05 22.35
N ASP A 152 -21.31 -3.82 22.86
CA ASP A 152 -20.73 -2.70 22.14
C ASP A 152 -19.23 -2.89 21.96
N ALA A 153 -18.80 -2.86 20.70
CA ALA A 153 -17.42 -2.91 20.22
C ALA A 153 -17.20 -1.77 19.23
N PRO A 154 -17.05 -0.51 19.70
CA PRO A 154 -16.98 0.65 18.80
C PRO A 154 -15.84 0.54 17.78
N GLY A 155 -14.70 -0.06 18.14
CA GLY A 155 -13.58 -0.28 17.23
C GLY A 155 -13.19 1.01 16.51
N ALA A 156 -13.04 2.11 17.25
CA ALA A 156 -12.80 3.42 16.66
C ALA A 156 -11.41 3.49 15.99
N ASN A 157 -10.42 2.87 16.64
CA ASN A 157 -9.09 2.71 16.07
C ASN A 157 -8.96 1.37 15.32
N ASP A 158 -9.47 0.28 15.90
CA ASP A 158 -9.44 -1.09 15.37
C ASP A 158 -10.85 -1.52 14.88
N ASN A 159 -11.27 -1.26 13.59
CA ASN A 159 -10.46 -0.61 12.58
C ASN A 159 -11.27 0.45 11.80
N ALA A 160 -12.10 1.25 12.50
CA ALA A 160 -12.77 2.37 11.84
C ALA A 160 -11.76 3.40 11.29
N SER A 161 -10.57 3.53 11.93
CA SER A 161 -9.51 4.41 11.46
C SER A 161 -9.01 4.04 10.06
N GLY A 162 -8.69 2.77 9.83
CA GLY A 162 -8.25 2.27 8.52
C GLY A 162 -9.33 2.34 7.46
N MET A 163 -10.59 2.04 7.84
CA MET A 163 -11.72 2.11 6.91
C MET A 163 -12.04 3.55 6.49
N ALA A 164 -12.06 4.49 7.43
CA ALA A 164 -12.24 5.92 7.13
C ALA A 164 -11.10 6.44 6.25
N GLY A 165 -9.85 5.99 6.50
CA GLY A 165 -8.71 6.29 5.63
C GLY A 165 -8.91 5.82 4.19
N ALA A 166 -9.49 4.63 3.98
CA ALA A 166 -9.77 4.13 2.64
C ALA A 166 -10.89 4.92 1.92
N LEU A 167 -11.95 5.33 2.64
CA LEU A 167 -13.00 6.21 2.13
C LEU A 167 -12.44 7.58 1.74
N GLU A 168 -11.61 8.17 2.57
CA GLU A 168 -11.02 9.48 2.33
C GLU A 168 -10.00 9.45 1.18
N ALA A 169 -9.18 8.40 1.10
CA ALA A 169 -8.28 8.20 -0.03
C ALA A 169 -9.07 8.10 -1.36
N ALA A 170 -10.20 7.38 -1.37
CA ALA A 170 -11.08 7.31 -2.53
C ALA A 170 -11.63 8.69 -2.94
N ARG A 171 -12.06 9.50 -1.97
CA ARG A 171 -12.55 10.86 -2.23
C ARG A 171 -11.46 11.75 -2.83
N VAL A 172 -10.27 11.72 -2.26
CA VAL A 172 -9.16 12.55 -2.74
C VAL A 172 -8.70 12.11 -4.12
N LEU A 173 -8.48 10.81 -4.32
CA LEU A 173 -7.90 10.29 -5.54
C LEU A 173 -8.89 10.18 -6.70
N SER A 174 -10.19 10.14 -6.44
CA SER A 174 -11.23 10.18 -7.48
C SER A 174 -11.22 11.46 -8.34
N GLN A 175 -10.51 12.50 -7.89
CA GLN A 175 -10.32 13.74 -8.64
C GLN A 175 -9.20 13.65 -9.70
N TYR A 176 -8.48 12.53 -9.75
CA TYR A 176 -7.35 12.31 -10.65
C TYR A 176 -7.59 11.10 -11.55
N SER A 177 -6.92 11.08 -12.69
CA SER A 177 -6.90 9.94 -13.60
C SER A 177 -5.53 9.26 -13.56
N PHE A 178 -5.51 7.94 -13.49
CA PHE A 178 -4.28 7.14 -13.38
C PHE A 178 -4.14 6.16 -14.54
N ASN A 179 -2.91 5.66 -14.76
CA ASN A 179 -2.63 4.63 -15.75
C ASN A 179 -3.19 3.26 -15.32
N ASN A 180 -2.99 2.91 -14.05
CA ASN A 180 -3.39 1.66 -13.41
C ASN A 180 -4.64 1.89 -12.56
N SER A 181 -5.37 0.82 -12.25
CA SER A 181 -6.58 0.87 -11.41
C SER A 181 -6.23 0.98 -9.93
N VAL A 182 -7.03 1.75 -9.19
CA VAL A 182 -6.96 1.82 -7.72
C VAL A 182 -8.20 1.17 -7.13
N VAL A 183 -8.00 0.34 -6.12
CA VAL A 183 -9.07 -0.34 -5.38
C VAL A 183 -9.08 0.15 -3.94
N TYR A 184 -10.24 0.56 -3.47
CA TYR A 184 -10.51 0.89 -2.09
C TYR A 184 -11.43 -0.18 -1.52
N ALA A 185 -10.98 -0.90 -0.50
CA ALA A 185 -11.67 -2.08 -0.01
C ALA A 185 -11.95 -2.00 1.49
N GLY A 186 -13.23 -2.07 1.86
CA GLY A 186 -13.64 -2.42 3.21
C GLY A 186 -13.73 -3.94 3.31
N LEU A 187 -12.88 -4.55 4.14
CA LEU A 187 -12.79 -6.00 4.31
C LEU A 187 -13.46 -6.41 5.62
N SER A 188 -14.24 -7.50 5.59
CA SER A 188 -14.92 -8.05 6.78
C SER A 188 -14.25 -9.32 7.25
N GLY A 189 -14.42 -9.66 8.53
CA GLY A 189 -13.96 -10.93 9.08
C GLY A 189 -12.46 -11.00 9.31
N GLU A 190 -11.82 -9.86 9.58
CA GLU A 190 -10.44 -9.79 10.06
C GLU A 190 -10.34 -10.57 11.37
N GLU A 191 -11.15 -10.13 12.34
CA GLU A 191 -11.15 -10.57 13.72
C GLU A 191 -11.51 -12.05 13.89
N GLN A 192 -12.23 -12.62 12.95
CA GLN A 192 -12.61 -14.03 12.97
C GLN A 192 -11.70 -14.92 12.12
N GLY A 193 -10.71 -14.37 11.41
CA GLY A 193 -9.72 -15.17 10.70
C GLY A 193 -9.36 -14.71 9.29
N LEU A 194 -9.34 -13.41 9.03
CA LEU A 194 -8.91 -12.78 7.77
C LEU A 194 -9.77 -13.18 6.56
N PHE A 195 -11.06 -13.49 6.78
CA PHE A 195 -11.91 -14.06 5.74
C PHE A 195 -12.18 -13.10 4.59
N GLY A 196 -12.30 -11.79 4.85
CA GLY A 196 -12.49 -10.79 3.82
C GLY A 196 -11.31 -10.69 2.86
N GLY A 197 -10.10 -10.67 3.41
CA GLY A 197 -8.88 -10.67 2.61
C GLY A 197 -8.71 -11.95 1.80
N LYS A 198 -9.06 -13.13 2.37
CA LYS A 198 -9.07 -14.39 1.63
C LYS A 198 -10.04 -14.35 0.45
N GLY A 199 -11.27 -13.92 0.71
CA GLY A 199 -12.29 -13.84 -0.33
C GLY A 199 -11.95 -12.87 -1.44
N LEU A 200 -11.36 -11.69 -1.11
CA LEU A 200 -10.96 -10.73 -2.14
C LEU A 200 -9.72 -11.20 -2.92
N ALA A 201 -8.75 -11.86 -2.27
CA ALA A 201 -7.58 -12.42 -2.95
C ALA A 201 -7.96 -13.56 -3.91
N GLU A 202 -8.91 -14.42 -3.53
CA GLU A 202 -9.46 -15.46 -4.38
C GLU A 202 -10.23 -14.85 -5.57
N TYR A 203 -11.12 -13.89 -5.31
CA TYR A 203 -11.83 -13.13 -6.35
C TYR A 203 -10.86 -12.49 -7.34
N ALA A 204 -9.81 -11.85 -6.86
CA ALA A 204 -8.79 -11.22 -7.71
C ALA A 204 -8.10 -12.23 -8.64
N LYS A 205 -7.80 -13.43 -8.15
CA LYS A 205 -7.26 -14.52 -8.97
C LYS A 205 -8.27 -15.01 -10.03
N GLU A 206 -9.52 -15.18 -9.66
CA GLU A 206 -10.59 -15.59 -10.58
C GLU A 206 -10.82 -14.55 -11.69
N GLN A 207 -10.75 -13.26 -11.33
CA GLN A 207 -10.88 -12.15 -12.27
C GLN A 207 -9.56 -11.81 -12.99
N GLN A 208 -8.49 -12.56 -12.75
CA GLN A 208 -7.17 -12.36 -13.35
C GLN A 208 -6.61 -10.94 -13.11
N TRP A 209 -6.85 -10.39 -11.93
CA TRP A 209 -6.29 -9.11 -11.53
C TRP A 209 -4.77 -9.20 -11.39
N ASN A 210 -4.04 -8.30 -12.03
CA ASN A 210 -2.62 -8.12 -11.78
C ASN A 210 -2.44 -7.13 -10.62
N ILE A 211 -2.32 -7.65 -9.38
CA ILE A 211 -2.15 -6.82 -8.19
C ILE A 211 -0.68 -6.42 -8.06
N ILE A 212 -0.40 -5.13 -8.19
CA ILE A 212 0.94 -4.52 -8.03
C ILE A 212 1.29 -4.40 -6.56
N GLY A 213 0.32 -4.02 -5.72
CA GLY A 213 0.53 -3.88 -4.29
C GLY A 213 -0.77 -3.76 -3.49
N VAL A 214 -0.72 -4.19 -2.24
CA VAL A 214 -1.80 -4.07 -1.26
C VAL A 214 -1.29 -3.35 -0.02
N LEU A 215 -1.90 -2.20 0.31
CA LEU A 215 -1.66 -1.41 1.50
C LEU A 215 -2.81 -1.64 2.47
N ASN A 216 -2.64 -2.57 3.40
CA ASN A 216 -3.63 -2.83 4.45
C ASN A 216 -3.39 -1.90 5.64
N ASN A 217 -4.43 -1.18 6.04
CA ASN A 217 -4.40 -0.23 7.14
C ASN A 217 -5.19 -0.80 8.33
N ASP A 218 -4.49 -1.12 9.40
CA ASP A 218 -5.06 -1.75 10.59
C ASP A 218 -4.09 -1.58 11.76
N MET A 219 -4.30 -0.73 12.54
CA MET A 219 -4.87 0.47 13.09
C MET A 219 -3.97 1.68 12.76
N ILE A 220 -4.54 2.86 12.52
CA ILE A 220 -3.76 4.04 12.13
C ILE A 220 -4.10 5.31 12.95
N GLY A 221 -4.66 5.14 14.14
CA GLY A 221 -5.19 6.28 14.91
C GLY A 221 -4.63 6.48 16.33
N ASN A 222 -3.85 5.55 16.88
CA ASN A 222 -3.30 5.73 18.21
C ASN A 222 -1.88 6.30 18.18
N THR A 223 -1.63 7.30 19.03
CA THR A 223 -0.32 7.96 19.18
C THR A 223 0.30 7.76 20.56
N GLN A 224 -0.42 7.15 21.50
CA GLN A 224 0.06 6.98 22.86
C GLN A 224 0.08 5.52 23.28
N GLY A 225 1.29 4.97 23.46
CA GLY A 225 1.47 3.63 24.01
C GLY A 225 1.04 3.51 25.47
N ILE A 226 0.88 2.27 25.93
CA ILE A 226 0.55 1.96 27.35
C ILE A 226 1.64 2.44 28.31
N ASP A 227 2.84 2.63 27.84
CA ASP A 227 4.00 3.19 28.57
C ASP A 227 3.97 4.72 28.68
N GLY A 228 2.95 5.36 28.09
CA GLY A 228 2.77 6.80 28.08
C GLY A 228 3.57 7.55 27.00
N VAL A 229 4.39 6.84 26.21
CA VAL A 229 5.12 7.44 25.07
C VAL A 229 4.11 7.93 24.04
N LYS A 230 4.24 9.19 23.63
CA LYS A 230 3.45 9.80 22.56
C LYS A 230 4.33 10.01 21.33
N ASP A 231 3.89 9.48 20.19
CA ASP A 231 4.54 9.65 18.91
C ASP A 231 3.49 9.72 17.78
N ASN A 232 3.38 10.89 17.18
CA ASN A 232 2.49 11.16 16.05
C ASN A 232 3.24 11.32 14.72
N ARG A 233 4.46 10.78 14.64
CA ARG A 233 5.34 10.83 13.47
C ARG A 233 5.70 9.44 12.95
N SER A 234 6.01 8.51 13.87
CA SER A 234 6.44 7.17 13.50
C SER A 234 5.24 6.28 13.17
N PHE A 235 5.40 5.41 12.18
CA PHE A 235 4.48 4.32 11.86
C PHE A 235 5.25 3.11 11.37
N ARG A 236 4.65 1.92 11.49
CA ARG A 236 5.26 0.65 11.12
C ARG A 236 4.77 0.18 9.74
N ILE A 237 5.69 -0.36 8.95
CA ILE A 237 5.43 -1.01 7.67
C ILE A 237 5.87 -2.47 7.81
N PHE A 238 4.92 -3.36 8.05
CA PHE A 238 5.18 -4.80 8.10
C PHE A 238 5.22 -5.37 6.68
N SER A 239 6.18 -6.24 6.42
CA SER A 239 6.35 -6.83 5.09
C SER A 239 6.91 -8.24 5.17
N GLU A 240 6.35 -9.14 4.34
CA GLU A 240 6.78 -10.51 4.24
C GLU A 240 8.26 -10.61 3.80
N PRO A 241 9.09 -11.44 4.44
CA PRO A 241 10.50 -11.58 4.06
C PRO A 241 10.66 -12.31 2.71
N THR A 242 9.97 -13.42 2.51
CA THR A 242 10.00 -14.22 1.29
C THR A 242 8.63 -14.81 1.03
N PRO A 243 8.11 -14.76 -0.22
CA PRO A 243 6.80 -15.30 -0.54
C PRO A 243 6.68 -16.78 -0.22
N VAL A 244 5.58 -17.18 0.42
CA VAL A 244 5.30 -18.62 0.65
C VAL A 244 5.10 -19.36 -0.67
N THR A 245 4.76 -18.68 -1.74
CA THR A 245 4.59 -19.20 -3.10
C THR A 245 5.92 -19.38 -3.85
N GLU A 246 7.06 -19.06 -3.21
CA GLU A 246 8.39 -19.17 -3.82
C GLU A 246 8.66 -20.61 -4.27
N THR A 247 8.97 -20.77 -5.56
CA THR A 247 9.37 -22.05 -6.14
C THR A 247 10.75 -22.50 -5.64
N GLN A 248 11.05 -23.79 -5.75
CA GLN A 248 12.37 -24.33 -5.40
C GLN A 248 13.50 -23.67 -6.22
N GLN A 249 13.24 -23.34 -7.49
CA GLN A 249 14.18 -22.64 -8.36
C GLN A 249 14.45 -21.21 -7.87
N GLN A 250 13.39 -20.46 -7.52
CA GLN A 250 13.51 -19.11 -6.97
C GLN A 250 14.26 -19.11 -5.62
N ARG A 251 13.94 -20.06 -4.73
CA ARG A 251 14.65 -20.24 -3.45
C ARG A 251 16.14 -20.49 -3.67
N ARG A 252 16.50 -21.34 -4.66
CA ARG A 252 17.90 -21.61 -5.01
C ARG A 252 18.58 -20.35 -5.56
N ALA A 253 17.93 -19.61 -6.45
CA ALA A 253 18.46 -18.36 -7.00
C ALA A 253 18.69 -17.32 -5.88
N ARG A 254 17.72 -17.13 -5.00
CA ARG A 254 17.82 -16.22 -3.84
C ARG A 254 19.00 -16.59 -2.93
N ARG A 255 19.20 -17.87 -2.66
CA ARG A 255 20.32 -18.33 -1.84
C ARG A 255 21.69 -17.96 -2.41
N PHE A 256 21.85 -17.95 -3.72
CA PHE A 256 23.13 -17.74 -4.38
C PHE A 256 23.36 -16.31 -4.88
N TYR A 257 22.30 -15.60 -5.22
CA TYR A 257 22.39 -14.32 -5.93
C TYR A 257 21.58 -13.19 -5.29
N GLY A 258 20.61 -13.52 -4.44
CA GLY A 258 19.68 -12.57 -3.88
C GLY A 258 19.93 -12.24 -2.41
N GLY A 259 19.29 -11.18 -1.98
CA GLY A 259 19.21 -10.84 -0.58
C GLY A 259 18.23 -11.75 0.16
N GLU A 260 18.52 -12.00 1.40
CA GLU A 260 17.74 -12.86 2.28
C GLU A 260 16.27 -12.41 2.45
N VAL A 261 16.03 -11.11 2.31
CA VAL A 261 14.75 -10.44 2.61
C VAL A 261 14.19 -9.64 1.45
N ASP A 262 14.45 -10.07 0.23
CA ASP A 262 14.10 -9.29 -0.96
C ASP A 262 12.88 -9.85 -1.74
N GLY A 263 11.81 -10.14 -1.00
CA GLY A 263 10.50 -10.46 -1.59
C GLY A 263 9.77 -9.24 -2.14
N VAL A 264 8.73 -9.49 -2.96
CA VAL A 264 7.90 -8.43 -3.57
C VAL A 264 7.21 -7.54 -2.52
N SER A 265 6.78 -8.12 -1.41
CA SER A 265 6.22 -7.38 -0.28
C SER A 265 7.25 -6.40 0.33
N ARG A 266 8.52 -6.85 0.45
CA ARG A 266 9.60 -6.00 0.95
C ARG A 266 9.93 -4.83 0.02
N GLN A 267 9.82 -5.04 -1.30
CA GLN A 267 9.98 -3.96 -2.27
C GLN A 267 8.87 -2.92 -2.16
N LEU A 268 7.63 -3.35 -1.97
CA LEU A 268 6.51 -2.44 -1.72
C LEU A 268 6.74 -1.64 -0.42
N ALA A 269 7.25 -2.27 0.64
CA ALA A 269 7.59 -1.57 1.88
C ALA A 269 8.67 -0.50 1.68
N ARG A 270 9.73 -0.80 0.89
CA ARG A 270 10.77 0.18 0.54
C ARG A 270 10.21 1.34 -0.28
N TYR A 271 9.29 1.03 -1.19
CA TYR A 271 8.62 2.05 -1.99
C TYR A 271 7.83 3.02 -1.11
N VAL A 272 7.01 2.48 -0.20
CA VAL A 272 6.24 3.30 0.76
C VAL A 272 7.17 4.10 1.67
N TYR A 273 8.26 3.50 2.13
CA TYR A 273 9.28 4.20 2.91
C TYR A 273 9.83 5.40 2.14
N GLN A 274 10.32 5.18 0.92
CA GLN A 274 10.98 6.22 0.13
C GLN A 274 9.99 7.33 -0.25
N THR A 275 8.83 6.99 -0.78
CA THR A 275 7.79 7.98 -1.12
C THR A 275 7.38 8.81 0.10
N THR A 276 7.28 8.19 1.28
CA THR A 276 6.97 8.93 2.50
C THR A 276 8.07 9.92 2.86
N VAL A 277 9.34 9.50 2.84
CA VAL A 277 10.47 10.37 3.15
C VAL A 277 10.57 11.53 2.15
N ASP A 278 10.27 11.29 0.88
CA ASP A 278 10.38 12.30 -0.17
C ASP A 278 9.27 13.37 -0.07
N TYR A 279 8.04 12.98 0.27
CA TYR A 279 6.88 13.90 0.23
C TYR A 279 6.32 14.28 1.60
N MET A 280 6.64 13.54 2.65
CA MET A 280 6.20 13.79 4.03
C MET A 280 7.39 13.61 5.01
N PRO A 281 8.43 14.46 4.90
CA PRO A 281 9.67 14.30 5.67
C PRO A 281 9.48 14.46 7.19
N GLU A 282 8.33 14.97 7.64
CA GLU A 282 7.97 14.99 9.05
C GLU A 282 7.58 13.62 9.60
N MET A 283 7.27 12.64 8.73
CA MET A 283 6.95 11.27 9.12
C MET A 283 8.21 10.41 9.26
N ASN A 284 8.12 9.41 10.12
CA ASN A 284 9.21 8.47 10.39
C ASN A 284 8.74 7.03 10.11
N PRO A 285 8.80 6.55 8.86
CA PRO A 285 8.41 5.19 8.50
C PRO A 285 9.40 4.17 9.06
N MET A 286 8.90 3.16 9.77
CA MET A 286 9.67 2.07 10.34
C MET A 286 9.43 0.80 9.55
N MET A 287 10.40 0.35 8.75
CA MET A 287 10.32 -0.94 8.07
C MET A 287 10.51 -2.08 9.06
N ILE A 288 9.47 -2.87 9.29
CA ILE A 288 9.47 -4.04 10.15
C ILE A 288 9.65 -5.29 9.29
N TYR A 289 10.81 -5.95 9.44
CA TYR A 289 11.19 -7.13 8.66
C TYR A 289 10.53 -8.41 9.19
N ARG A 290 9.21 -8.36 9.27
CA ARG A 290 8.34 -9.45 9.72
C ARG A 290 6.99 -9.31 9.00
N LEU A 291 6.35 -10.43 8.68
CA LEU A 291 5.04 -10.47 8.01
C LEU A 291 3.99 -9.62 8.74
N ASP A 292 3.92 -9.74 10.09
CA ASP A 292 3.05 -8.96 10.97
C ASP A 292 3.61 -8.94 12.39
N ARG A 293 2.88 -8.40 13.34
CA ARG A 293 3.13 -8.50 14.78
C ARG A 293 3.36 -9.96 15.19
N PHE A 294 4.09 -10.18 16.25
CA PHE A 294 4.50 -11.52 16.69
C PHE A 294 3.27 -12.44 16.93
N GLY A 295 3.12 -13.48 16.11
CA GLY A 295 2.03 -14.44 16.20
C GLY A 295 0.65 -13.90 15.79
N ARG A 296 0.57 -12.72 15.15
CA ARG A 296 -0.66 -12.08 14.69
C ARG A 296 -0.71 -11.96 13.16
N GLY A 297 -1.76 -11.34 12.64
CA GLY A 297 -1.95 -11.13 11.21
C GLY A 297 -2.80 -9.89 10.93
N GLY A 298 -3.06 -9.64 9.66
CA GLY A 298 -3.94 -8.62 9.12
C GLY A 298 -4.32 -9.00 7.69
N HIS A 299 -5.21 -8.28 7.06
CA HIS A 299 -5.75 -8.62 5.74
C HIS A 299 -4.72 -8.57 4.58
N HIS A 300 -3.52 -8.00 4.76
CA HIS A 300 -2.44 -8.14 3.77
C HIS A 300 -1.95 -9.58 3.62
N ARG A 301 -1.99 -10.38 4.71
CA ARG A 301 -1.48 -11.74 4.73
C ARG A 301 -2.14 -12.68 3.71
N PRO A 302 -3.48 -12.75 3.56
CA PRO A 302 -4.11 -13.56 2.51
C PRO A 302 -3.64 -13.21 1.09
N PHE A 303 -3.31 -11.96 0.82
CA PHE A 303 -2.74 -11.55 -0.46
C PHE A 303 -1.30 -12.05 -0.61
N ASN A 304 -0.49 -12.03 0.46
CA ASN A 304 0.84 -12.64 0.45
C ASN A 304 0.76 -14.15 0.23
N ASP A 305 -0.18 -14.84 0.93
CA ASP A 305 -0.43 -16.28 0.75
C ASP A 305 -0.86 -16.61 -0.70
N ALA A 306 -1.49 -15.66 -1.38
CA ALA A 306 -1.87 -15.73 -2.79
C ALA A 306 -0.72 -15.39 -3.77
N GLY A 307 0.43 -14.92 -3.28
CA GLY A 307 1.60 -14.54 -4.06
C GLY A 307 1.68 -13.05 -4.45
N PHE A 308 0.76 -12.22 -3.94
CA PHE A 308 0.77 -10.78 -4.21
C PHE A 308 1.62 -10.00 -3.21
N ALA A 309 2.10 -8.83 -3.61
CA ALA A 309 2.81 -7.91 -2.72
C ALA A 309 1.83 -7.25 -1.74
N GLY A 310 1.79 -7.70 -0.50
CA GLY A 310 0.98 -7.10 0.56
C GLY A 310 1.84 -6.58 1.70
N ILE A 311 1.49 -5.42 2.24
CA ILE A 311 2.08 -4.83 3.44
C ILE A 311 0.98 -4.36 4.39
N ARG A 312 1.33 -4.26 5.69
CA ARG A 312 0.49 -3.60 6.68
C ARG A 312 1.11 -2.28 7.09
N ILE A 313 0.33 -1.21 7.00
CA ILE A 313 0.64 0.11 7.56
C ILE A 313 -0.09 0.21 8.90
N MET A 314 0.65 0.54 9.95
CA MET A 314 0.14 0.52 11.31
C MET A 314 0.81 1.59 12.18
N GLU A 315 0.11 2.10 13.15
CA GLU A 315 0.65 2.98 14.20
C GLU A 315 1.89 2.38 14.87
N ALA A 316 2.79 3.24 15.37
CA ALA A 316 4.02 2.78 16.01
C ALA A 316 3.80 2.21 17.41
N HIS A 317 2.89 2.80 18.17
CA HIS A 317 2.63 2.45 19.57
C HIS A 317 1.20 1.93 19.74
N GLU A 318 1.06 0.73 20.26
CA GLU A 318 -0.24 0.13 20.60
C GLU A 318 -0.63 0.41 22.05
N ASN A 319 -1.91 0.61 22.30
CA ASN A 319 -2.44 0.76 23.66
C ASN A 319 -3.37 -0.41 23.98
N TYR A 320 -2.86 -1.36 24.75
CA TYR A 320 -3.59 -2.60 25.09
C TYR A 320 -4.74 -2.40 26.10
N ASN A 321 -4.90 -1.21 26.70
CA ASN A 321 -6.08 -0.85 27.47
C ASN A 321 -7.26 -0.45 26.55
N GLN A 322 -6.97 -0.16 25.29
CA GLN A 322 -7.95 0.28 24.30
C GLN A 322 -8.29 -0.85 23.33
N GLN A 323 -7.28 -1.45 22.70
CA GLN A 323 -7.47 -2.49 21.69
C GLN A 323 -8.11 -3.74 22.28
N HIS A 324 -9.18 -4.24 21.64
CA HIS A 324 -9.88 -5.49 21.99
C HIS A 324 -10.34 -5.56 23.47
N GLN A 325 -10.74 -4.45 24.04
CA GLN A 325 -11.20 -4.37 25.44
C GLN A 325 -12.70 -4.12 25.51
N ASP A 326 -13.32 -4.69 26.55
CA ASP A 326 -14.68 -4.34 26.92
C ASP A 326 -14.74 -2.90 27.39
N LEU A 327 -15.85 -2.20 27.10
CA LEU A 327 -16.07 -0.83 27.53
C LEU A 327 -16.28 -0.79 29.06
N ARG A 328 -15.31 -0.28 29.79
CA ARG A 328 -15.39 -0.14 31.25
C ARG A 328 -14.45 0.94 31.77
N ILE A 329 -14.72 1.42 32.96
CA ILE A 329 -13.77 2.21 33.75
C ILE A 329 -13.36 1.36 34.95
N GLU A 330 -12.07 1.09 35.05
CA GLU A 330 -11.53 0.27 36.13
C GLU A 330 -10.23 0.88 36.63
N ASN A 331 -10.12 1.09 37.97
CA ASN A 331 -8.96 1.72 38.59
C ASN A 331 -8.54 3.06 37.98
N GLY A 332 -9.52 3.86 37.49
CA GLY A 332 -9.29 5.14 36.83
C GLY A 332 -8.83 5.04 35.37
N ILE A 333 -8.72 3.84 34.82
CA ILE A 333 -8.38 3.60 33.40
C ILE A 333 -9.69 3.44 32.61
N ASN A 334 -9.81 4.19 31.51
CA ASN A 334 -10.92 4.08 30.57
C ASN A 334 -10.55 3.03 29.49
N TYR A 335 -11.11 1.82 29.63
CA TYR A 335 -10.88 0.71 28.72
C TYR A 335 -11.84 0.74 27.53
N GLY A 336 -11.39 0.15 26.41
CA GLY A 336 -12.15 -0.02 25.19
C GLY A 336 -11.69 0.89 24.07
N ASP A 337 -11.96 0.47 22.85
CA ASP A 337 -11.58 1.20 21.63
C ASP A 337 -12.62 2.27 21.30
N ARG A 338 -12.43 3.42 21.90
CA ARG A 338 -13.36 4.56 21.88
C ARG A 338 -12.85 5.69 21.00
N LEU A 339 -13.80 6.52 20.51
CA LEU A 339 -13.51 7.67 19.66
C LEU A 339 -12.53 8.67 20.29
N GLU A 340 -12.65 8.92 21.60
CA GLU A 340 -11.78 9.85 22.33
C GLU A 340 -10.30 9.43 22.39
N HIS A 341 -10.00 8.19 22.06
CA HIS A 341 -8.62 7.66 22.01
C HIS A 341 -7.95 7.80 20.65
N VAL A 342 -8.69 8.23 19.61
CA VAL A 342 -8.17 8.37 18.26
C VAL A 342 -7.62 9.77 18.02
N ASP A 343 -6.35 9.85 17.61
CA ASP A 343 -5.71 11.10 17.17
C ASP A 343 -6.02 11.33 15.68
N MET A 344 -7.01 12.17 15.43
CA MET A 344 -7.47 12.46 14.06
C MET A 344 -6.41 13.14 13.18
N ALA A 345 -5.47 13.88 13.76
CA ALA A 345 -4.38 14.47 13.02
C ALA A 345 -3.38 13.40 12.55
N TYR A 346 -3.19 12.36 13.35
CA TYR A 346 -2.35 11.23 12.98
C TYR A 346 -3.03 10.33 11.92
N VAL A 347 -4.33 10.07 12.06
CA VAL A 347 -5.12 9.38 11.01
C VAL A 347 -5.01 10.12 9.69
N LYS A 348 -5.14 11.46 9.69
CA LYS A 348 -4.94 12.29 8.48
C LYS A 348 -3.58 12.06 7.86
N LYS A 349 -2.49 12.06 8.63
CA LYS A 349 -1.13 11.83 8.13
C LYS A 349 -0.98 10.45 7.50
N LEU A 350 -1.43 9.38 8.17
CA LEU A 350 -1.31 8.03 7.63
C LEU A 350 -2.23 7.80 6.41
N THR A 351 -3.39 8.45 6.37
CA THR A 351 -4.24 8.49 5.17
C THR A 351 -3.51 9.18 4.01
N ALA A 352 -2.84 10.30 4.25
CA ALA A 352 -2.04 10.99 3.23
C ALA A 352 -0.87 10.14 2.74
N VAL A 353 -0.15 9.44 3.64
CA VAL A 353 0.89 8.45 3.28
C VAL A 353 0.34 7.41 2.31
N ASN A 354 -0.84 6.86 2.58
CA ASN A 354 -1.48 5.89 1.68
C ASN A 354 -1.83 6.54 0.33
N ALA A 355 -2.47 7.71 0.35
CA ALA A 355 -2.96 8.38 -0.86
C ALA A 355 -1.82 8.71 -1.85
N ILE A 356 -0.68 9.24 -1.36
CA ILE A 356 0.46 9.52 -2.24
C ILE A 356 1.09 8.25 -2.80
N ASN A 357 1.18 7.18 -2.01
CA ASN A 357 1.72 5.90 -2.49
C ASN A 357 0.82 5.23 -3.52
N LEU A 358 -0.51 5.28 -3.32
CA LEU A 358 -1.49 4.84 -4.30
C LEU A 358 -1.37 5.63 -5.60
N ALA A 359 -1.32 6.97 -5.52
CA ALA A 359 -1.22 7.86 -6.67
C ALA A 359 0.06 7.62 -7.47
N GLN A 360 1.21 7.51 -6.80
CA GLN A 360 2.49 7.25 -7.43
C GLN A 360 2.48 5.91 -8.18
N LEU A 361 2.07 4.82 -7.52
CA LEU A 361 2.02 3.49 -8.14
C LEU A 361 0.96 3.40 -9.25
N ALA A 362 -0.18 4.08 -9.07
CA ALA A 362 -1.24 4.09 -10.07
C ALA A 362 -0.86 4.87 -11.35
N ALA A 363 -0.03 5.90 -11.23
CA ALA A 363 0.47 6.67 -12.36
C ALA A 363 1.73 6.07 -13.01
N ALA A 364 2.45 5.20 -12.32
CA ALA A 364 3.72 4.61 -12.79
C ALA A 364 3.52 3.59 -13.92
N PRO A 365 4.53 3.37 -14.78
CA PRO A 365 4.60 2.18 -15.62
C PRO A 365 4.78 0.92 -14.76
N LEU A 366 4.69 -0.26 -15.37
CA LEU A 366 5.05 -1.51 -14.67
C LEU A 366 6.57 -1.60 -14.46
N ALA A 367 6.98 -2.42 -13.51
CA ALA A 367 8.39 -2.78 -13.37
C ALA A 367 8.86 -3.61 -14.58
N PRO A 368 10.16 -3.58 -14.93
CA PRO A 368 10.70 -4.48 -15.95
C PRO A 368 10.43 -5.95 -15.57
N GLU A 369 9.93 -6.74 -16.51
CA GLU A 369 9.66 -8.16 -16.29
C GLU A 369 10.95 -8.96 -16.03
N THR A 370 11.98 -8.64 -16.79
CA THR A 370 13.30 -9.28 -16.67
C THR A 370 14.34 -8.22 -16.35
N VAL A 371 15.13 -8.50 -15.32
CA VAL A 371 16.37 -7.77 -15.01
C VAL A 371 17.50 -8.81 -14.95
N ALA A 372 18.46 -8.68 -15.84
CA ALA A 372 19.65 -9.52 -15.85
C ALA A 372 20.84 -8.78 -15.24
N ILE A 373 21.71 -9.53 -14.55
CA ILE A 373 22.91 -9.02 -13.92
C ILE A 373 24.12 -9.84 -14.35
N SER A 374 25.24 -9.16 -14.57
CA SER A 374 26.56 -9.76 -14.80
C SER A 374 27.65 -8.95 -14.12
N GLY A 375 28.82 -9.54 -13.95
CA GLY A 375 29.96 -8.91 -13.28
C GLY A 375 30.66 -9.83 -12.28
N MET A 376 30.34 -11.13 -12.29
CA MET A 376 31.09 -12.10 -11.48
C MET A 376 32.58 -12.04 -11.85
N VAL A 377 33.45 -11.96 -10.82
CA VAL A 377 34.90 -11.79 -10.95
C VAL A 377 35.33 -10.60 -11.82
N ALA A 378 34.52 -9.54 -11.84
CA ALA A 378 34.78 -8.28 -12.55
C ALA A 378 34.75 -7.09 -11.57
N PRO A 379 35.46 -5.99 -11.89
CA PRO A 379 35.46 -4.79 -11.02
C PRO A 379 34.20 -3.95 -11.14
N SER A 380 33.31 -4.28 -12.07
CA SER A 380 32.11 -3.51 -12.40
C SER A 380 30.90 -4.43 -12.57
N THR A 381 29.71 -3.91 -12.29
CA THR A 381 28.44 -4.63 -12.45
C THR A 381 27.67 -4.10 -13.62
N THR A 382 27.17 -4.98 -14.49
CA THR A 382 26.27 -4.62 -15.58
C THR A 382 24.86 -5.13 -15.33
N LEU A 383 23.88 -4.23 -15.44
CA LEU A 383 22.45 -4.53 -15.43
C LEU A 383 21.87 -4.36 -16.83
N SER A 384 21.02 -5.28 -17.26
CA SER A 384 20.22 -5.15 -18.47
C SER A 384 18.79 -5.63 -18.20
N TRP A 385 17.79 -5.05 -18.87
CA TRP A 385 16.38 -5.31 -18.56
C TRP A 385 15.50 -5.29 -19.81
N SER A 386 14.28 -5.85 -19.67
CA SER A 386 13.26 -5.77 -20.70
C SER A 386 12.69 -4.36 -20.79
N ALA A 387 12.48 -3.86 -22.03
CA ALA A 387 11.79 -2.58 -22.24
C ALA A 387 10.37 -2.64 -21.69
N VAL A 388 9.92 -1.51 -21.10
CA VAL A 388 8.61 -1.36 -20.49
C VAL A 388 7.78 -0.35 -21.28
N ASP A 389 6.54 -0.74 -21.61
CA ASP A 389 5.63 0.17 -22.30
C ASP A 389 5.29 1.38 -21.39
N GLY A 390 5.39 2.59 -21.99
CA GLY A 390 5.18 3.84 -21.28
C GLY A 390 6.35 4.32 -20.42
N ALA A 391 7.46 3.59 -20.33
CA ALA A 391 8.68 4.09 -19.73
C ALA A 391 9.40 5.05 -20.66
N VAL A 392 9.88 6.18 -20.13
CA VAL A 392 10.72 7.16 -20.84
C VAL A 392 12.17 7.13 -20.35
N ALA A 393 12.41 6.53 -19.20
CA ALA A 393 13.72 6.31 -18.62
C ALA A 393 13.64 5.13 -17.63
N TYR A 394 14.78 4.76 -17.09
CA TYR A 394 14.91 3.76 -16.04
C TYR A 394 15.82 4.29 -14.94
N ARG A 395 15.65 3.75 -13.72
CA ARG A 395 16.58 3.99 -12.62
C ARG A 395 17.17 2.67 -12.16
N ALA A 396 18.47 2.54 -12.30
CA ALA A 396 19.25 1.45 -11.71
C ALA A 396 19.55 1.83 -10.25
N TYR A 397 19.20 0.96 -9.33
CA TYR A 397 19.40 1.11 -7.89
C TYR A 397 20.45 0.12 -7.39
N TRP A 398 21.21 0.52 -6.36
CA TRP A 398 22.03 -0.40 -5.58
C TRP A 398 22.11 0.05 -4.14
N ARG A 399 22.36 -0.91 -3.25
CA ARG A 399 22.52 -0.71 -1.81
C ARG A 399 23.49 -1.73 -1.24
N ASP A 400 24.18 -1.37 -0.17
CA ASP A 400 24.98 -2.33 0.61
C ASP A 400 24.08 -3.48 1.06
N THR A 401 24.62 -4.70 1.12
CA THR A 401 23.85 -5.90 1.47
C THR A 401 23.24 -5.87 2.88
N THR A 402 23.74 -4.98 3.75
CA THR A 402 23.25 -4.78 5.12
C THR A 402 22.27 -3.63 5.28
N GLN A 403 22.02 -2.87 4.21
CA GLN A 403 21.13 -1.70 4.28
C GLN A 403 19.68 -2.04 3.93
N PRO A 404 18.69 -1.45 4.66
CA PRO A 404 17.29 -1.75 4.46
C PRO A 404 16.66 -1.07 3.23
N HIS A 405 17.20 0.06 2.78
CA HIS A 405 16.65 0.88 1.70
C HIS A 405 17.72 1.18 0.63
N TRP A 406 17.28 1.63 -0.54
CA TRP A 406 18.16 1.97 -1.65
C TRP A 406 19.00 3.20 -1.32
N GLN A 407 20.35 3.07 -1.33
CA GLN A 407 21.27 4.15 -0.99
C GLN A 407 21.73 4.93 -2.22
N TYR A 408 21.86 4.23 -3.34
CA TYR A 408 22.46 4.76 -4.56
C TYR A 408 21.56 4.48 -5.75
N SER A 409 21.59 5.40 -6.72
CA SER A 409 20.88 5.21 -7.97
C SER A 409 21.54 5.92 -9.15
N ARG A 410 21.22 5.46 -10.37
CA ARG A 410 21.61 6.09 -11.62
C ARG A 410 20.44 6.06 -12.60
N ILE A 411 20.10 7.23 -13.15
CA ILE A 411 19.09 7.34 -14.22
C ILE A 411 19.72 6.95 -15.55
N VAL A 412 18.99 6.16 -16.32
CA VAL A 412 19.33 5.70 -17.67
C VAL A 412 18.24 6.19 -18.63
N THR A 413 18.57 7.18 -19.44
CA THR A 413 17.62 7.84 -20.36
C THR A 413 17.60 7.21 -21.75
N GLU A 414 18.59 6.38 -22.08
CA GLU A 414 18.70 5.72 -23.37
C GLU A 414 19.06 4.24 -23.19
N GLY A 415 18.34 3.38 -23.91
CA GLY A 415 18.55 1.93 -23.88
C GLY A 415 18.03 1.24 -22.62
N THR A 416 18.37 -0.03 -22.49
CA THR A 416 17.93 -0.93 -21.42
C THR A 416 19.09 -1.67 -20.77
N GLN A 417 20.23 -0.98 -20.65
CA GLN A 417 21.44 -1.52 -20.03
C GLN A 417 22.26 -0.40 -19.40
N VAL A 418 22.96 -0.72 -18.32
CA VAL A 418 23.96 0.15 -17.70
C VAL A 418 25.09 -0.67 -17.09
N THR A 419 26.32 -0.21 -17.26
CA THR A 419 27.45 -0.69 -16.48
C THR A 419 27.78 0.31 -15.37
N LEU A 420 27.83 -0.19 -14.15
CA LEU A 420 28.19 0.55 -12.95
C LEU A 420 29.69 0.31 -12.69
N GLU A 421 30.50 1.21 -13.21
CA GLU A 421 31.97 1.10 -13.15
C GLU A 421 32.46 1.20 -11.68
N GLY A 422 33.32 0.28 -11.31
CA GLY A 422 33.90 0.23 -9.96
C GLY A 422 32.94 -0.28 -8.86
N ILE A 423 31.71 -0.66 -9.21
CA ILE A 423 30.73 -1.22 -8.28
C ILE A 423 30.77 -2.73 -8.38
N VAL A 424 31.43 -3.36 -7.41
CA VAL A 424 31.62 -4.82 -7.35
C VAL A 424 30.32 -5.51 -6.94
N ILE A 425 29.92 -6.51 -7.70
CA ILE A 425 28.63 -7.21 -7.55
C ILE A 425 28.45 -7.85 -6.15
N ASP A 426 29.53 -8.31 -5.52
CA ASP A 426 29.49 -9.04 -4.25
C ASP A 426 29.10 -8.17 -3.05
N ASN A 427 29.33 -6.85 -3.14
CA ASN A 427 29.15 -5.93 -2.02
C ASN A 427 27.76 -5.31 -1.96
N PHE A 428 26.97 -5.43 -3.05
CA PHE A 428 25.72 -4.70 -3.21
C PHE A 428 24.58 -5.61 -3.65
N LEU A 429 23.35 -5.16 -3.37
CA LEU A 429 22.12 -5.65 -3.97
C LEU A 429 21.64 -4.62 -5.00
N PHE A 430 21.08 -5.11 -6.10
CA PHE A 430 20.73 -4.27 -7.25
C PHE A 430 19.26 -4.40 -7.65
N GLY A 431 18.75 -3.41 -8.37
CA GLY A 431 17.43 -3.46 -8.97
C GLY A 431 17.22 -2.36 -10.01
N VAL A 432 16.13 -2.46 -10.75
CA VAL A 432 15.77 -1.49 -11.78
C VAL A 432 14.30 -1.13 -11.65
N ALA A 433 13.99 0.17 -11.70
CA ALA A 433 12.65 0.70 -11.84
C ALA A 433 12.47 1.38 -13.19
N ALA A 434 11.26 1.34 -13.74
CA ALA A 434 10.86 2.10 -14.92
C ALA A 434 10.29 3.46 -14.52
N ILE A 435 10.60 4.51 -15.26
CA ILE A 435 10.17 5.89 -15.04
C ILE A 435 9.21 6.29 -16.16
N GLY A 436 8.01 6.72 -15.81
CA GLY A 436 7.00 7.24 -16.72
C GLY A 436 7.22 8.71 -17.11
N PRO A 437 6.45 9.24 -18.07
CA PRO A 437 6.62 10.59 -18.61
C PRO A 437 6.55 11.70 -17.54
N ASN A 438 5.78 11.49 -16.48
CA ASN A 438 5.60 12.44 -15.39
C ASN A 438 6.52 12.19 -14.19
N GLY A 439 7.54 11.33 -14.33
CA GLY A 439 8.50 11.04 -13.28
C GLY A 439 8.07 9.97 -12.26
N HIS A 440 6.86 9.40 -12.40
CA HIS A 440 6.42 8.31 -11.52
C HIS A 440 7.22 7.04 -11.79
N GLU A 441 7.68 6.40 -10.73
CA GLU A 441 8.52 5.21 -10.82
C GLU A 441 7.74 3.95 -10.44
N SER A 442 8.03 2.85 -11.14
CA SER A 442 7.53 1.53 -10.77
C SER A 442 8.16 1.01 -9.48
N LEU A 443 7.62 -0.08 -8.95
CA LEU A 443 8.37 -0.89 -7.99
C LEU A 443 9.71 -1.32 -8.60
N VAL A 444 10.73 -1.44 -7.74
CA VAL A 444 12.05 -1.91 -8.18
C VAL A 444 11.99 -3.42 -8.40
N GLN A 445 12.36 -3.85 -9.61
CA GLN A 445 12.56 -5.26 -9.93
C GLN A 445 14.00 -5.69 -9.62
N PHE A 446 14.15 -6.71 -8.80
CA PHE A 446 15.46 -7.35 -8.58
C PHE A 446 15.90 -8.14 -9.80
N PRO A 447 17.23 -8.36 -9.96
CA PRO A 447 17.74 -9.29 -10.96
C PRO A 447 17.14 -10.69 -10.79
N ASN A 448 16.44 -11.14 -11.82
CA ASN A 448 15.85 -12.48 -11.90
C ASN A 448 16.57 -13.38 -12.93
N LYS A 449 17.62 -12.85 -13.58
CA LYS A 449 18.48 -13.56 -14.51
C LYS A 449 19.94 -13.21 -14.24
N VAL A 450 20.80 -14.22 -14.14
CA VAL A 450 22.25 -14.04 -13.99
C VAL A 450 22.92 -14.41 -15.31
N LEU A 451 23.71 -13.49 -15.88
CA LEU A 451 24.52 -13.71 -17.07
C LEU A 451 25.96 -14.02 -16.62
N ARG A 452 26.55 -15.06 -17.21
CA ARG A 452 27.93 -15.50 -16.95
C ARG A 452 28.87 -14.91 -17.99
#